data_d84156a869f3774297b2c8efb44f778f
#
_entry.id   d84156a869f3774297b2c8efb44f778f
#
_cell.length_a   1.000
_cell.length_b   1.000
_cell.length_c   1.000
_cell.angle_alpha   90.00
_cell.angle_beta   90.00
_cell.angle_gamma   90.00
#
_symmetry.space_group_name_H-M   'P 1'
#
loop_
_entity.id
_entity.type
_entity.pdbx_description
1 polymer ?
#
loop_
_entity_poly.entity_id
_entity_poly.type
_entity_poly.pdbx_seq_one_letter_code
_entity_poly.pdbx_strand_id
1 'polypeptide(L)'
;MVTRTTKTAGRCVIVGAGIGGLAAAAATAAFFDEVVVLDRDELPETAQHRRGVAQGQQLHILLKGGDTFLELLLPGIREGFNRAGACQVRHEADSIHFERGHVFPQRDLGYIHLGLSRPAYEWAVRERVRRMPNVVIHERRSVDHANVEAGRLISVGGTGDQQPFTEDGDLFIFANGRNGTLAQFLTKAGSGVVPTTELTIEVNYTTGRFKKAERYKGDNTQVVCFPGPPHRALGLLFPIENDEWLIALGGRGNERAPTDLDGFSNYAASLPFGAIADRVRDAQLVGPLRGFRVPSSTWWHYDRMPGFPRRLIPLGDSIASFNPTFGQGMSVAAGHAVALRNALAMSSDSGRGLDNCAEHYFPKALELTAQAWNTAAMGDLEFPETQGRRPEDFEKRLAFSEALRRAARKHHEVHKLRFEIAHLLSPVSAARDGPLAALISAELQPSL
;
A
#
# COMPACT_ATOMS: atom_id res chain seq x y z
N MET A 1 12.02 -25.74 -9.90
CA MET A 1 13.49 -25.79 -9.74
C MET A 1 13.83 -24.89 -8.55
N VAL A 2 14.27 -25.46 -7.43
CA VAL A 2 14.80 -24.70 -6.29
C VAL A 2 16.19 -24.26 -6.69
N THR A 3 16.33 -23.02 -7.15
CA THR A 3 17.64 -22.39 -7.37
C THR A 3 18.37 -22.37 -6.02
N ARG A 4 19.54 -23.01 -5.96
CA ARG A 4 20.46 -22.89 -4.83
C ARG A 4 20.77 -21.41 -4.67
N THR A 5 20.18 -20.79 -3.65
CA THR A 5 20.53 -19.43 -3.23
C THR A 5 21.94 -19.50 -2.64
N THR A 6 22.91 -18.92 -3.32
CA THR A 6 24.23 -18.68 -2.75
C THR A 6 24.04 -17.66 -1.62
N LYS A 7 24.23 -18.07 -0.36
CA LYS A 7 24.25 -17.16 0.78
C LYS A 7 25.28 -16.07 0.53
N THR A 8 24.83 -14.83 0.57
CA THR A 8 25.70 -13.66 0.68
C THR A 8 26.05 -13.57 2.16
N ALA A 9 27.13 -14.14 2.63
CA ALA A 9 27.51 -14.04 4.05
C ALA A 9 27.40 -12.59 4.55
N GLY A 10 26.97 -12.40 5.82
CA GLY A 10 26.93 -11.09 6.44
C GLY A 10 25.56 -10.70 7.02
N ARG A 11 25.38 -9.40 7.27
CA ARG A 11 24.27 -8.83 8.05
C ARG A 11 23.43 -7.85 7.23
N CYS A 12 22.11 -8.03 7.25
CA CYS A 12 21.15 -7.09 6.67
C CYS A 12 20.43 -6.33 7.79
N VAL A 13 20.40 -5.01 7.73
CA VAL A 13 19.70 -4.13 8.68
C VAL A 13 18.49 -3.50 8.01
N ILE A 14 17.31 -3.65 8.61
CA ILE A 14 16.03 -3.15 8.09
C ILE A 14 15.46 -2.13 9.09
N VAL A 15 15.16 -0.93 8.62
CA VAL A 15 14.56 0.14 9.43
C VAL A 15 13.06 0.19 9.20
N GLY A 16 12.28 -0.19 10.21
CA GLY A 16 10.83 -0.27 10.25
C GLY A 16 10.28 -1.70 10.18
N ALA A 17 9.42 -2.08 11.14
CA ALA A 17 8.73 -3.37 11.22
C ALA A 17 7.24 -3.28 10.79
N GLY A 18 6.88 -2.37 9.88
CA GLY A 18 5.60 -2.40 9.18
C GLY A 18 5.56 -3.50 8.11
N ILE A 19 4.45 -3.62 7.37
CA ILE A 19 4.31 -4.64 6.31
C ILE A 19 5.51 -4.63 5.34
N GLY A 20 6.01 -3.43 4.95
CA GLY A 20 7.15 -3.31 4.04
C GLY A 20 8.43 -3.89 4.62
N GLY A 21 8.77 -3.56 5.88
CA GLY A 21 9.97 -4.07 6.54
C GLY A 21 9.89 -5.57 6.84
N LEU A 22 8.72 -6.06 7.26
CA LEU A 22 8.51 -7.49 7.47
C LEU A 22 8.59 -8.28 6.16
N ALA A 23 8.06 -7.74 5.05
CA ALA A 23 8.21 -8.32 3.72
C ALA A 23 9.68 -8.29 3.25
N ALA A 24 10.40 -7.21 3.54
CA ALA A 24 11.83 -7.11 3.27
C ALA A 24 12.64 -8.15 4.07
N ALA A 25 12.30 -8.36 5.35
CA ALA A 25 12.93 -9.41 6.17
C ALA A 25 12.73 -10.80 5.53
N ALA A 26 11.52 -11.11 5.09
CA ALA A 26 11.25 -12.35 4.37
C ALA A 26 12.02 -12.47 3.05
N ALA A 27 12.17 -11.36 2.32
CA ALA A 27 12.90 -11.31 1.06
C ALA A 27 14.41 -11.54 1.21
N THR A 28 14.99 -11.13 2.35
CA THR A 28 16.43 -11.13 2.61
C THR A 28 16.91 -12.34 3.40
N ALA A 29 16.03 -13.00 4.16
CA ALA A 29 16.40 -14.09 5.08
C ALA A 29 17.17 -15.24 4.43
N ALA A 30 16.92 -15.55 3.15
CA ALA A 30 17.65 -16.61 2.44
C ALA A 30 19.06 -16.20 2.00
N PHE A 31 19.40 -14.90 2.02
CA PHE A 31 20.66 -14.37 1.48
C PHE A 31 21.66 -13.99 2.57
N PHE A 32 21.23 -13.69 3.78
CA PHE A 32 22.08 -13.21 4.87
C PHE A 32 22.16 -14.21 6.01
N ASP A 33 23.27 -14.17 6.75
CA ASP A 33 23.43 -14.95 7.97
C ASP A 33 22.56 -14.40 9.09
N GLU A 34 22.43 -13.08 9.15
CA GLU A 34 21.59 -12.37 10.10
C GLU A 34 20.80 -11.26 9.42
N VAL A 35 19.51 -11.15 9.76
CA VAL A 35 18.62 -10.05 9.38
C VAL A 35 18.09 -9.38 10.63
N VAL A 36 18.46 -8.12 10.82
CA VAL A 36 18.06 -7.31 11.97
C VAL A 36 17.00 -6.31 11.53
N VAL A 37 15.84 -6.35 12.17
CA VAL A 37 14.75 -5.38 11.93
C VAL A 37 14.67 -4.44 13.14
N LEU A 38 14.77 -3.15 12.90
CA LEU A 38 14.71 -2.10 13.93
C LEU A 38 13.37 -1.38 13.84
N ASP A 39 12.61 -1.33 14.93
CA ASP A 39 11.39 -0.51 15.00
C ASP A 39 11.37 0.34 16.27
N ARG A 40 10.88 1.58 16.11
CA ARG A 40 10.77 2.53 17.23
C ARG A 40 9.67 2.19 18.22
N ASP A 41 8.68 1.39 17.79
CA ASP A 41 7.56 0.98 18.62
C ASP A 41 7.89 -0.27 19.44
N GLU A 42 7.13 -0.49 20.49
CA GLU A 42 6.86 -1.80 21.04
C GLU A 42 5.82 -2.49 20.14
N LEU A 43 6.11 -3.74 19.75
CA LEU A 43 5.27 -4.47 18.79
C LEU A 43 4.28 -5.36 19.56
N PRO A 44 2.97 -5.12 19.42
CA PRO A 44 1.96 -5.90 20.13
C PRO A 44 2.04 -7.39 19.81
N GLU A 45 1.87 -8.24 20.81
CA GLU A 45 1.82 -9.70 20.61
C GLU A 45 0.54 -10.18 19.93
N THR A 46 -0.49 -9.34 19.90
CA THR A 46 -1.78 -9.62 19.25
C THR A 46 -2.07 -8.59 18.17
N ALA A 47 -3.18 -8.78 17.46
CA ALA A 47 -3.64 -7.88 16.39
C ALA A 47 -4.13 -6.52 16.94
N GLN A 48 -3.25 -5.74 17.51
CA GLN A 48 -3.53 -4.43 18.10
C GLN A 48 -2.82 -3.31 17.34
N HIS A 49 -3.42 -2.12 17.42
CA HIS A 49 -2.83 -0.89 16.90
C HIS A 49 -1.57 -0.50 17.69
N ARG A 50 -0.56 0.02 16.99
CA ARG A 50 0.67 0.58 17.58
C ARG A 50 0.88 2.04 17.21
N ARG A 51 1.57 2.78 18.07
CA ARG A 51 1.68 4.25 18.02
C ARG A 51 2.35 4.76 16.74
N GLY A 52 3.40 4.11 16.28
CA GLY A 52 4.17 4.54 15.11
C GLY A 52 3.48 4.36 13.77
N VAL A 53 2.33 3.66 13.73
CA VAL A 53 1.49 3.47 12.54
C VAL A 53 0.19 4.24 12.70
N ALA A 54 0.24 5.56 12.63
CA ALA A 54 -0.92 6.43 12.84
C ALA A 54 -2.13 6.07 11.95
N GLN A 55 -1.87 5.64 10.70
CA GLN A 55 -2.90 5.15 9.78
C GLN A 55 -3.43 3.74 10.13
N GLY A 56 -2.86 3.03 11.09
CA GLY A 56 -3.22 1.64 11.41
C GLY A 56 -4.66 1.44 11.86
N GLN A 57 -5.33 2.50 12.33
CA GLN A 57 -6.75 2.48 12.71
C GLN A 57 -7.68 2.85 11.54
N GLN A 58 -7.12 3.17 10.38
CA GLN A 58 -7.89 3.51 9.19
C GLN A 58 -8.23 2.25 8.39
N LEU A 59 -9.21 2.39 7.49
CA LEU A 59 -9.56 1.33 6.57
C LEU A 59 -8.39 1.03 5.62
N HIS A 60 -8.05 -0.24 5.50
CA HIS A 60 -7.01 -0.73 4.60
C HIS A 60 -7.53 -1.91 3.79
N ILE A 61 -6.96 -2.08 2.61
CA ILE A 61 -7.12 -3.27 1.78
C ILE A 61 -5.75 -3.77 1.36
N LEU A 62 -5.56 -5.10 1.37
CA LEU A 62 -4.44 -5.73 0.70
C LEU A 62 -4.91 -6.10 -0.72
N LEU A 63 -4.46 -5.36 -1.72
CA LEU A 63 -4.83 -5.64 -3.12
C LEU A 63 -4.38 -7.05 -3.51
N LYS A 64 -5.02 -7.64 -4.52
CA LYS A 64 -4.72 -9.03 -4.92
C LYS A 64 -3.27 -9.24 -5.35
N GLY A 65 -2.64 -8.26 -5.98
CA GLY A 65 -1.19 -8.28 -6.24
C GLY A 65 -0.38 -8.36 -4.96
N GLY A 66 -0.73 -7.57 -3.93
CA GLY A 66 -0.06 -7.60 -2.63
C GLY A 66 -0.21 -8.95 -1.90
N ASP A 67 -1.40 -9.55 -1.93
CA ASP A 67 -1.65 -10.91 -1.44
C ASP A 67 -0.75 -11.94 -2.16
N THR A 68 -0.63 -11.82 -3.49
CA THR A 68 0.23 -12.69 -4.29
C THR A 68 1.72 -12.49 -3.95
N PHE A 69 2.17 -11.25 -3.79
CA PHE A 69 3.56 -10.95 -3.43
C PHE A 69 3.91 -11.46 -2.03
N LEU A 70 3.00 -11.29 -1.04
CA LEU A 70 3.22 -11.83 0.29
C LEU A 70 3.25 -13.36 0.30
N GLU A 71 2.38 -14.03 -0.45
CA GLU A 71 2.40 -15.50 -0.57
C GLU A 71 3.69 -16.01 -1.22
N LEU A 72 4.27 -15.27 -2.19
CA LEU A 72 5.56 -15.58 -2.80
C LEU A 72 6.74 -15.43 -1.82
N LEU A 73 6.66 -14.48 -0.88
CA LEU A 73 7.71 -14.23 0.13
C LEU A 73 7.55 -15.11 1.35
N LEU A 74 6.33 -15.38 1.74
CA LEU A 74 5.91 -16.09 2.94
C LEU A 74 4.90 -17.18 2.59
N PRO A 75 5.30 -18.30 1.95
CA PRO A 75 4.37 -19.35 1.56
C PRO A 75 3.49 -19.80 2.72
N GLY A 76 2.17 -19.86 2.49
CA GLY A 76 1.16 -20.18 3.50
C GLY A 76 0.72 -18.99 4.36
N ILE A 77 1.06 -17.74 4.01
CA ILE A 77 0.62 -16.55 4.77
C ILE A 77 -0.91 -16.40 4.75
N ARG A 78 -1.59 -16.84 3.68
CA ARG A 78 -3.05 -16.82 3.59
C ARG A 78 -3.72 -17.63 4.68
N GLU A 79 -3.12 -18.76 5.08
CA GLU A 79 -3.58 -19.53 6.25
C GLU A 79 -3.39 -18.72 7.55
N GLY A 80 -2.32 -17.92 7.62
CA GLY A 80 -2.09 -16.96 8.70
C GLY A 80 -3.21 -15.91 8.78
N PHE A 81 -3.63 -15.37 7.63
CA PHE A 81 -4.74 -14.43 7.56
C PHE A 81 -6.08 -15.10 7.96
N ASN A 82 -6.34 -16.32 7.52
CA ASN A 82 -7.52 -17.06 7.93
C ASN A 82 -7.54 -17.34 9.45
N ARG A 83 -6.39 -17.69 10.06
CA ARG A 83 -6.28 -17.82 11.52
C ARG A 83 -6.46 -16.51 12.27
N ALA A 84 -6.15 -15.38 11.64
CA ALA A 84 -6.44 -14.05 12.17
C ALA A 84 -7.92 -13.64 12.04
N GLY A 85 -8.76 -14.50 11.47
CA GLY A 85 -10.20 -14.28 11.32
C GLY A 85 -10.61 -13.59 10.03
N ALA A 86 -9.82 -13.70 8.96
CA ALA A 86 -10.11 -13.02 7.70
C ALA A 86 -11.48 -13.36 7.13
N CYS A 87 -12.23 -12.34 6.74
CA CYS A 87 -13.47 -12.49 5.98
C CYS A 87 -13.14 -12.78 4.51
N GLN A 88 -13.77 -13.79 3.92
CA GLN A 88 -13.65 -14.07 2.49
C GLN A 88 -14.66 -13.25 1.70
N VAL A 89 -14.18 -12.42 0.79
CA VAL A 89 -14.98 -11.57 -0.09
C VAL A 89 -14.67 -11.94 -1.54
N ARG A 90 -15.65 -12.37 -2.31
CA ARG A 90 -15.49 -12.54 -3.75
C ARG A 90 -15.52 -11.18 -4.41
N HIS A 91 -14.37 -10.78 -4.95
CA HIS A 91 -14.27 -9.46 -5.59
C HIS A 91 -15.33 -9.26 -6.67
N GLU A 92 -15.97 -8.11 -6.63
CA GLU A 92 -17.05 -7.65 -7.48
C GLU A 92 -18.36 -8.48 -7.36
N ALA A 93 -18.33 -9.77 -7.00
CA ALA A 93 -19.54 -10.55 -6.73
C ALA A 93 -20.19 -10.16 -5.39
N ASP A 94 -19.36 -9.94 -4.35
CA ASP A 94 -19.80 -9.51 -3.02
C ASP A 94 -19.53 -8.01 -2.80
N SER A 95 -19.44 -7.23 -3.89
CA SER A 95 -19.12 -5.79 -3.84
C SER A 95 -20.28 -4.95 -4.38
N ILE A 96 -20.59 -3.86 -3.69
CA ILE A 96 -21.41 -2.79 -4.20
C ILE A 96 -20.46 -1.64 -4.55
N HIS A 97 -20.18 -1.47 -5.84
CA HIS A 97 -19.21 -0.50 -6.32
C HIS A 97 -19.91 0.64 -7.05
N PHE A 98 -19.95 1.82 -6.45
CA PHE A 98 -20.45 3.05 -7.02
C PHE A 98 -19.29 3.98 -7.37
N GLU A 99 -19.18 4.37 -8.61
CA GLU A 99 -18.16 5.27 -9.11
C GLU A 99 -18.74 6.21 -10.17
N ARG A 100 -18.55 7.52 -10.02
CA ARG A 100 -18.95 8.55 -10.98
C ARG A 100 -20.43 8.46 -11.42
N GLY A 101 -21.32 8.32 -10.47
CA GLY A 101 -22.76 8.25 -10.74
C GLY A 101 -23.27 6.90 -11.24
N HIS A 102 -22.43 5.88 -11.30
CA HIS A 102 -22.80 4.56 -11.80
C HIS A 102 -22.48 3.46 -10.80
N VAL A 103 -23.38 2.48 -10.67
CA VAL A 103 -23.12 1.22 -9.99
C VAL A 103 -22.52 0.23 -10.99
N PHE A 104 -21.40 -0.38 -10.63
CA PHE A 104 -20.84 -1.46 -11.44
C PHE A 104 -21.67 -2.74 -11.27
N PRO A 105 -21.82 -3.55 -12.32
CA PRO A 105 -22.53 -4.81 -12.21
C PRO A 105 -21.74 -5.78 -11.32
N GLN A 106 -22.44 -6.44 -10.38
CA GLN A 106 -21.86 -7.51 -9.60
C GLN A 106 -21.56 -8.71 -10.49
N ARG A 107 -20.28 -9.11 -10.53
CA ARG A 107 -19.79 -10.24 -11.33
C ARG A 107 -18.73 -10.99 -10.57
N ASP A 108 -18.73 -12.31 -10.64
CA ASP A 108 -17.63 -13.10 -10.10
C ASP A 108 -16.45 -13.05 -11.08
N LEU A 109 -15.38 -12.33 -10.70
CA LEU A 109 -14.16 -12.20 -11.49
C LEU A 109 -13.15 -13.33 -11.20
N GLY A 110 -13.49 -14.28 -10.33
CA GLY A 110 -12.63 -15.40 -9.93
C GLY A 110 -11.56 -15.03 -8.89
N TYR A 111 -11.70 -13.91 -8.19
CA TYR A 111 -10.77 -13.48 -7.15
C TYR A 111 -11.43 -13.40 -5.78
N ILE A 112 -10.71 -13.88 -4.77
CA ILE A 112 -11.10 -13.78 -3.36
C ILE A 112 -10.16 -12.80 -2.66
N HIS A 113 -10.73 -11.88 -1.91
CA HIS A 113 -10.06 -11.00 -0.97
C HIS A 113 -10.22 -11.56 0.46
N LEU A 114 -9.16 -11.46 1.26
CA LEU A 114 -9.15 -11.82 2.68
C LEU A 114 -9.21 -10.53 3.49
N GLY A 115 -10.42 -10.10 3.85
CA GLY A 115 -10.68 -8.86 4.59
C GLY A 115 -10.22 -8.96 6.04
N LEU A 116 -9.31 -8.07 6.44
CA LEU A 116 -8.77 -7.93 7.79
C LEU A 116 -8.53 -6.47 8.12
N SER A 117 -8.52 -6.14 9.40
CA SER A 117 -7.98 -4.86 9.85
C SER A 117 -6.47 -4.78 9.58
N ARG A 118 -5.92 -3.57 9.48
CA ARG A 118 -4.49 -3.36 9.30
C ARG A 118 -3.64 -3.99 10.43
N PRO A 119 -4.01 -3.89 11.71
CA PRO A 119 -3.29 -4.57 12.78
C PRO A 119 -3.28 -6.09 12.62
N ALA A 120 -4.38 -6.70 12.14
CA ALA A 120 -4.46 -8.14 11.94
C ALA A 120 -3.56 -8.63 10.79
N TYR A 121 -3.53 -7.89 9.65
CA TYR A 121 -2.57 -8.17 8.58
C TYR A 121 -1.12 -8.11 9.09
N GLU A 122 -0.76 -7.02 9.77
CA GLU A 122 0.61 -6.81 10.25
C GLU A 122 1.02 -7.86 11.27
N TRP A 123 0.12 -8.20 12.21
CA TRP A 123 0.37 -9.25 13.19
C TRP A 123 0.61 -10.62 12.52
N ALA A 124 -0.23 -11.03 11.59
CA ALA A 124 -0.08 -12.32 10.90
C ALA A 124 1.26 -12.42 10.13
N VAL A 125 1.67 -11.33 9.46
CA VAL A 125 2.96 -11.28 8.75
C VAL A 125 4.11 -11.30 9.76
N ARG A 126 4.04 -10.54 10.86
CA ARG A 126 5.06 -10.50 11.91
C ARG A 126 5.25 -11.85 12.58
N GLU A 127 4.17 -12.56 12.91
CA GLU A 127 4.22 -13.91 13.48
C GLU A 127 4.94 -14.89 12.54
N ARG A 128 4.77 -14.74 11.25
CA ARG A 128 5.45 -15.59 10.27
C ARG A 128 6.92 -15.26 10.15
N VAL A 129 7.29 -13.97 10.20
CA VAL A 129 8.67 -13.49 10.13
C VAL A 129 9.45 -13.84 11.42
N ARG A 130 8.85 -13.71 12.59
CA ARG A 130 9.46 -14.09 13.88
C ARG A 130 9.89 -15.57 13.96
N ARG A 131 9.32 -16.44 13.13
CA ARG A 131 9.70 -17.87 13.06
C ARG A 131 10.90 -18.14 12.15
N MET A 132 11.44 -17.14 11.47
CA MET A 132 12.63 -17.30 10.66
C MET A 132 13.88 -17.31 11.57
N PRO A 133 14.73 -18.35 11.49
CA PRO A 133 15.77 -18.58 12.50
C PRO A 133 16.88 -17.53 12.53
N ASN A 134 17.05 -16.79 11.43
CA ASN A 134 18.07 -15.75 11.29
C ASN A 134 17.50 -14.32 11.24
N VAL A 135 16.23 -14.14 11.61
CA VAL A 135 15.60 -12.81 11.69
C VAL A 135 15.40 -12.43 13.14
N VAL A 136 15.95 -11.28 13.52
CA VAL A 136 15.80 -10.69 14.86
C VAL A 136 15.09 -9.34 14.73
N ILE A 137 14.07 -9.12 15.56
CA ILE A 137 13.34 -7.84 15.57
C ILE A 137 13.66 -7.14 16.89
N HIS A 138 14.29 -5.97 16.80
CA HIS A 138 14.55 -5.09 17.92
C HIS A 138 13.50 -3.99 17.98
N GLU A 139 12.71 -4.04 19.01
CA GLU A 139 11.70 -3.04 19.34
C GLU A 139 12.32 -1.85 20.08
N ARG A 140 11.61 -0.72 20.12
CA ARG A 140 12.06 0.52 20.80
C ARG A 140 13.41 1.03 20.31
N ARG A 141 13.74 0.78 19.02
CA ARG A 141 14.94 1.25 18.33
C ARG A 141 14.58 2.31 17.29
N SER A 142 14.70 3.58 17.68
CA SER A 142 14.44 4.70 16.78
C SER A 142 15.71 5.12 16.06
N VAL A 143 15.78 4.83 14.76
CA VAL A 143 16.88 5.28 13.90
C VAL A 143 16.68 6.77 13.57
N ASP A 144 17.70 7.60 13.80
CA ASP A 144 17.69 9.04 13.58
C ASP A 144 18.84 9.55 12.69
N HIS A 145 19.83 8.71 12.39
CA HIS A 145 20.91 9.03 11.45
C HIS A 145 21.42 7.80 10.70
N ALA A 146 22.13 8.08 9.61
CA ALA A 146 22.77 7.11 8.74
C ALA A 146 24.20 7.56 8.44
N ASN A 147 25.17 6.62 8.50
CA ASN A 147 26.59 6.88 8.34
C ASN A 147 27.06 6.43 6.95
N VAL A 148 27.47 7.38 6.14
CA VAL A 148 27.92 7.13 4.76
C VAL A 148 29.42 7.44 4.65
N GLU A 149 30.20 6.43 4.26
CA GLU A 149 31.64 6.57 4.02
C GLU A 149 32.00 6.12 2.61
N ALA A 150 32.78 6.92 1.92
CA ALA A 150 33.20 6.67 0.52
C ALA A 150 32.02 6.27 -0.41
N GLY A 151 30.84 6.90 -0.22
CA GLY A 151 29.63 6.64 -1.01
C GLY A 151 28.98 5.28 -0.71
N ARG A 152 29.20 4.72 0.47
CA ARG A 152 28.60 3.46 0.93
C ARG A 152 27.98 3.67 2.31
N LEU A 153 26.76 3.21 2.51
CA LEU A 153 26.15 3.16 3.84
C LEU A 153 26.83 2.06 4.66
N ILE A 154 27.33 2.38 5.84
CA ILE A 154 28.09 1.46 6.69
C ILE A 154 27.40 1.17 8.02
N SER A 155 26.62 2.13 8.54
CA SER A 155 25.87 1.94 9.76
C SER A 155 24.64 2.86 9.82
N VAL A 156 23.70 2.49 10.68
CA VAL A 156 22.60 3.35 11.13
C VAL A 156 22.66 3.46 12.64
N GLY A 157 22.22 4.58 13.16
CA GLY A 157 22.22 4.78 14.61
C GLY A 157 21.02 5.59 15.07
N GLY A 158 20.89 5.66 16.40
CA GLY A 158 19.77 6.36 17.01
C GLY A 158 19.66 6.09 18.49
N THR A 159 18.41 6.09 18.99
CA THR A 159 18.11 5.89 20.42
C THR A 159 17.24 4.65 20.62
N GLY A 160 17.64 3.77 21.54
CA GLY A 160 16.87 2.61 21.96
C GLY A 160 16.93 2.42 23.47
N ASP A 161 15.78 2.20 24.12
CA ASP A 161 15.64 2.11 25.57
C ASP A 161 16.37 3.26 26.31
N GLN A 162 16.26 4.48 25.75
CA GLN A 162 16.91 5.71 26.24
C GLN A 162 18.46 5.72 26.16
N GLN A 163 19.06 4.76 25.46
CA GLN A 163 20.49 4.69 25.24
C GLN A 163 20.81 4.82 23.74
N PRO A 164 21.93 5.48 23.36
CA PRO A 164 22.41 5.49 21.99
C PRO A 164 22.73 4.07 21.52
N PHE A 165 22.47 3.80 20.24
CA PHE A 165 22.91 2.56 19.61
C PHE A 165 23.45 2.83 18.20
N THR A 166 24.25 1.92 17.70
CA THR A 166 24.72 1.85 16.32
C THR A 166 24.61 0.42 15.84
N GLU A 167 24.12 0.24 14.60
CA GLU A 167 24.00 -1.05 13.93
C GLU A 167 24.76 -1.01 12.62
N ASP A 168 25.81 -1.82 12.53
CA ASP A 168 26.59 -2.02 11.31
C ASP A 168 25.94 -3.10 10.44
N GLY A 169 26.15 -3.03 9.13
CA GLY A 169 25.58 -4.00 8.20
C GLY A 169 26.21 -3.99 6.82
N ASP A 170 25.92 -5.04 6.08
CA ASP A 170 26.35 -5.20 4.69
C ASP A 170 25.31 -4.69 3.70
N LEU A 171 24.04 -4.65 4.09
CA LEU A 171 22.93 -4.05 3.35
C LEU A 171 21.94 -3.39 4.31
N PHE A 172 21.44 -2.23 3.92
CA PHE A 172 20.46 -1.45 4.71
C PHE A 172 19.20 -1.24 3.92
N ILE A 173 18.04 -1.51 4.54
CA ILE A 173 16.74 -1.36 3.92
C ILE A 173 15.91 -0.36 4.74
N PHE A 174 15.45 0.71 4.10
CA PHE A 174 14.60 1.70 4.76
C PHE A 174 13.14 1.50 4.35
N ALA A 175 12.35 0.96 5.28
CA ALA A 175 10.91 0.74 5.17
C ALA A 175 10.14 1.49 6.28
N ASN A 176 10.62 2.67 6.66
CA ASN A 176 10.17 3.45 7.82
C ASN A 176 9.02 4.43 7.50
N GLY A 177 8.35 4.26 6.35
CA GLY A 177 7.08 4.91 6.02
C GLY A 177 7.22 6.27 5.34
N ARG A 178 6.09 7.01 5.30
CA ARG A 178 5.87 8.16 4.41
C ARG A 178 6.54 9.48 4.75
N ASN A 179 7.22 9.60 5.88
CA ASN A 179 7.63 10.92 6.38
C ASN A 179 8.94 11.47 5.75
N GLY A 180 9.44 10.85 4.67
CA GLY A 180 10.66 11.32 3.98
C GLY A 180 11.93 11.28 4.84
N THR A 181 11.93 10.49 5.92
CA THR A 181 13.03 10.44 6.91
C THR A 181 14.35 10.02 6.26
N LEU A 182 14.32 9.06 5.33
CA LEU A 182 15.51 8.64 4.59
C LEU A 182 16.10 9.80 3.75
N ALA A 183 15.26 10.55 3.03
CA ALA A 183 15.74 11.69 2.25
C ALA A 183 16.42 12.74 3.14
N GLN A 184 15.89 12.98 4.34
CA GLN A 184 16.50 13.87 5.33
C GLN A 184 17.85 13.34 5.84
N PHE A 185 17.96 12.03 6.10
CA PHE A 185 19.21 11.40 6.52
C PHE A 185 20.29 11.54 5.45
N LEU A 186 19.96 11.27 4.19
CA LEU A 186 20.89 11.40 3.07
C LEU A 186 21.35 12.84 2.87
N THR A 187 20.47 13.82 3.02
CA THR A 187 20.84 15.24 2.98
C THR A 187 21.79 15.60 4.12
N LYS A 188 21.53 15.17 5.35
CA LYS A 188 22.38 15.41 6.53
C LYS A 188 23.74 14.72 6.41
N ALA A 189 23.78 13.53 5.81
CA ALA A 189 25.02 12.79 5.54
C ALA A 189 25.83 13.36 4.36
N GLY A 190 25.40 14.47 3.76
CA GLY A 190 26.10 15.10 2.63
C GLY A 190 25.97 14.37 1.29
N SER A 191 25.07 13.39 1.18
CA SER A 191 24.85 12.64 -0.07
C SER A 191 24.06 13.44 -1.12
N GLY A 192 23.48 14.60 -0.74
CA GLY A 192 22.71 15.48 -1.63
C GLY A 192 21.21 15.47 -1.33
N VAL A 193 20.46 16.18 -2.19
CA VAL A 193 19.00 16.31 -2.07
C VAL A 193 18.31 15.32 -3.01
N VAL A 194 17.34 14.59 -2.51
CA VAL A 194 16.54 13.63 -3.30
C VAL A 194 15.51 14.41 -4.14
N PRO A 195 15.50 14.29 -5.47
CA PRO A 195 14.44 14.88 -6.30
C PRO A 195 13.07 14.29 -5.93
N THR A 196 12.04 15.14 -5.93
CA THR A 196 10.68 14.71 -5.57
C THR A 196 9.64 15.11 -6.61
N THR A 197 8.57 14.32 -6.70
CA THR A 197 7.31 14.72 -7.34
C THR A 197 6.24 14.74 -6.25
N GLU A 198 5.49 15.83 -6.16
CA GLU A 198 4.43 15.99 -5.16
C GLU A 198 3.11 16.39 -5.81
N LEU A 199 2.01 15.83 -5.26
CA LEU A 199 0.64 16.24 -5.57
C LEU A 199 -0.05 16.65 -4.28
N THR A 200 -0.59 17.87 -4.22
CA THR A 200 -1.45 18.31 -3.10
C THR A 200 -2.85 17.76 -3.32
N ILE A 201 -3.29 16.81 -2.49
CA ILE A 201 -4.52 16.05 -2.73
C ILE A 201 -5.65 16.38 -1.75
N GLU A 202 -5.35 16.87 -0.56
CA GLU A 202 -6.30 17.27 0.50
C GLU A 202 -7.42 16.24 0.72
N VAL A 203 -7.05 15.00 1.05
CA VAL A 203 -7.98 13.93 1.38
C VAL A 203 -8.21 13.87 2.88
N ASN A 204 -9.49 13.85 3.29
CA ASN A 204 -9.91 13.73 4.68
C ASN A 204 -10.91 12.61 4.81
N TYR A 205 -10.81 11.81 5.85
CA TYR A 205 -11.82 10.79 6.18
C TYR A 205 -11.84 10.47 7.66
N THR A 206 -13.02 10.06 8.12
CA THR A 206 -13.25 9.55 9.46
C THR A 206 -13.54 8.06 9.35
N THR A 207 -12.86 7.24 10.15
CA THR A 207 -13.03 5.79 10.17
C THR A 207 -13.56 5.33 11.51
N GLY A 208 -14.50 4.39 11.48
CA GLY A 208 -15.04 3.67 12.63
C GLY A 208 -15.06 2.16 12.44
N ARG A 209 -14.94 1.42 13.54
CA ARG A 209 -15.23 -0.01 13.62
C ARG A 209 -16.65 -0.21 14.08
N PHE A 210 -17.38 -1.10 13.43
CA PHE A 210 -18.78 -1.35 13.76
C PHE A 210 -19.03 -2.85 13.84
N LYS A 211 -19.61 -3.29 14.96
CA LYS A 211 -20.13 -4.65 15.09
C LYS A 211 -21.38 -4.79 14.22
N LYS A 212 -21.41 -5.84 13.38
CA LYS A 212 -22.58 -6.10 12.54
C LYS A 212 -23.83 -6.36 13.37
N ALA A 213 -24.97 -5.80 12.95
CA ALA A 213 -26.25 -6.19 13.50
C ALA A 213 -26.57 -7.66 13.14
N GLU A 214 -27.40 -8.34 13.94
CA GLU A 214 -27.69 -9.77 13.75
C GLU A 214 -28.17 -10.10 12.33
N ARG A 215 -28.97 -9.23 11.71
CA ARG A 215 -29.42 -9.40 10.30
C ARG A 215 -28.29 -9.38 9.26
N TYR A 216 -27.12 -8.87 9.62
CA TYR A 216 -25.93 -8.81 8.77
C TYR A 216 -24.81 -9.75 9.22
N LYS A 217 -25.09 -10.64 10.17
CA LYS A 217 -24.11 -11.62 10.62
C LYS A 217 -23.66 -12.50 9.46
N GLY A 218 -22.34 -12.61 9.29
CA GLY A 218 -21.74 -13.30 8.15
C GLY A 218 -21.87 -12.59 6.79
N ASP A 219 -22.45 -11.39 6.72
CA ASP A 219 -22.45 -10.58 5.51
C ASP A 219 -21.03 -10.05 5.21
N ASN A 220 -20.43 -10.56 4.16
CA ASN A 220 -19.11 -10.17 3.70
C ASN A 220 -19.16 -9.15 2.54
N THR A 221 -20.32 -8.52 2.34
CA THR A 221 -20.45 -7.44 1.34
C THR A 221 -19.53 -6.29 1.67
N GLN A 222 -18.71 -5.89 0.71
CA GLN A 222 -17.99 -4.62 0.74
C GLN A 222 -18.75 -3.56 -0.05
N VAL A 223 -18.65 -2.30 0.39
CA VAL A 223 -19.23 -1.15 -0.32
C VAL A 223 -18.13 -0.16 -0.64
N VAL A 224 -18.07 0.25 -1.89
CA VAL A 224 -17.11 1.21 -2.41
C VAL A 224 -17.88 2.33 -3.10
N CYS A 225 -17.74 3.56 -2.60
CA CYS A 225 -18.26 4.77 -3.22
C CYS A 225 -17.08 5.73 -3.45
N PHE A 226 -16.58 5.78 -4.68
CA PHE A 226 -15.47 6.66 -5.03
C PHE A 226 -15.94 8.01 -5.55
N PRO A 227 -15.27 9.10 -5.11
CA PRO A 227 -15.51 10.42 -5.65
C PRO A 227 -15.08 10.51 -7.12
N GLY A 228 -15.73 11.40 -7.84
CA GLY A 228 -15.34 11.82 -9.18
C GLY A 228 -16.02 13.15 -9.49
N PRO A 229 -15.34 14.12 -10.13
CA PRO A 229 -15.90 15.44 -10.35
C PRO A 229 -17.31 15.39 -10.94
N PRO A 230 -18.27 16.21 -10.44
CA PRO A 230 -18.10 17.24 -9.39
C PRO A 230 -18.19 16.69 -7.95
N HIS A 231 -18.51 15.41 -7.74
CA HIS A 231 -18.72 14.81 -6.44
C HIS A 231 -17.39 14.52 -5.74
N ARG A 232 -17.28 14.94 -4.47
CA ARG A 232 -16.05 14.81 -3.66
C ARG A 232 -16.14 13.77 -2.55
N ALA A 233 -17.36 13.37 -2.19
CA ALA A 233 -17.62 12.46 -1.09
C ALA A 233 -17.12 11.05 -1.36
N LEU A 234 -16.50 10.44 -0.35
CA LEU A 234 -15.99 9.08 -0.32
C LEU A 234 -16.76 8.28 0.75
N GLY A 235 -17.09 7.05 0.41
CA GLY A 235 -17.63 6.09 1.38
C GLY A 235 -17.08 4.69 1.11
N LEU A 236 -16.44 4.09 2.11
CA LEU A 236 -15.91 2.73 2.05
C LEU A 236 -16.42 1.94 3.26
N LEU A 237 -16.88 0.72 3.02
CA LEU A 237 -17.25 -0.23 4.06
C LEU A 237 -16.66 -1.59 3.70
N PHE A 238 -15.78 -2.12 4.56
CA PHE A 238 -15.15 -3.42 4.35
C PHE A 238 -15.36 -4.34 5.56
N PRO A 239 -15.75 -5.60 5.33
CA PRO A 239 -15.81 -6.60 6.38
C PRO A 239 -14.40 -6.94 6.86
N ILE A 240 -14.27 -7.11 8.17
CA ILE A 240 -13.04 -7.50 8.85
C ILE A 240 -13.31 -8.62 9.85
N GLU A 241 -12.29 -9.08 10.54
CA GLU A 241 -12.37 -10.07 11.61
C GLU A 241 -13.41 -9.70 12.68
N ASN A 242 -13.83 -10.71 13.47
CA ASN A 242 -14.79 -10.59 14.60
C ASN A 242 -16.21 -10.20 14.19
N ASP A 243 -16.60 -10.46 12.94
CA ASP A 243 -17.90 -10.07 12.39
C ASP A 243 -18.16 -8.56 12.52
N GLU A 244 -17.16 -7.78 12.14
CA GLU A 244 -17.17 -6.33 12.16
C GLU A 244 -16.99 -5.73 10.77
N TRP A 245 -17.30 -4.44 10.66
CA TRP A 245 -16.95 -3.60 9.51
C TRP A 245 -15.98 -2.51 9.92
N LEU A 246 -15.04 -2.19 9.04
CA LEU A 246 -14.40 -0.87 9.00
C LEU A 246 -15.14 0.00 8.00
N ILE A 247 -15.57 1.18 8.46
CA ILE A 247 -16.29 2.15 7.63
C ILE A 247 -15.49 3.45 7.63
N ALA A 248 -15.11 3.90 6.43
CA ALA A 248 -14.43 5.18 6.24
C ALA A 248 -15.30 6.11 5.39
N LEU A 249 -15.60 7.29 5.92
CA LEU A 249 -16.40 8.34 5.28
C LEU A 249 -15.59 9.62 5.20
N GLY A 250 -15.73 10.38 4.13
CA GLY A 250 -15.03 11.65 3.94
C GLY A 250 -14.93 12.05 2.49
N GLY A 251 -13.82 12.64 2.10
CA GLY A 251 -13.63 13.06 0.73
C GLY A 251 -12.47 14.03 0.54
N ARG A 252 -12.61 14.90 -0.45
CA ARG A 252 -11.58 15.86 -0.88
C ARG A 252 -11.87 17.28 -0.42
N GLY A 253 -10.82 18.04 -0.17
CA GLY A 253 -10.92 19.45 0.21
C GLY A 253 -11.68 19.64 1.53
N ASN A 254 -12.83 20.29 1.46
CA ASN A 254 -13.67 20.57 2.62
C ASN A 254 -14.62 19.40 2.99
N GLU A 255 -14.64 18.34 2.20
CA GLU A 255 -15.44 17.15 2.47
C GLU A 255 -14.88 16.41 3.69
N ARG A 256 -15.59 16.45 4.82
CA ARG A 256 -15.18 15.84 6.09
C ARG A 256 -16.38 15.20 6.77
N ALA A 257 -16.28 13.90 7.02
CA ALA A 257 -17.24 13.26 7.90
C ALA A 257 -16.94 13.62 9.37
N PRO A 258 -17.99 13.94 10.17
CA PRO A 258 -17.87 14.19 11.61
C PRO A 258 -17.26 13.01 12.39
N THR A 259 -16.77 13.30 13.59
CA THR A 259 -16.20 12.29 14.52
C THR A 259 -17.15 11.94 15.67
N ASP A 260 -18.38 12.44 15.65
CA ASP A 260 -19.49 11.99 16.49
C ASP A 260 -20.39 11.04 15.69
N LEU A 261 -21.10 10.15 16.38
CA LEU A 261 -21.86 9.08 15.73
C LEU A 261 -23.06 9.59 14.91
N ASP A 262 -23.75 10.60 15.42
CA ASP A 262 -24.93 11.16 14.75
C ASP A 262 -24.52 11.86 13.45
N GLY A 263 -23.50 12.69 13.52
CA GLY A 263 -22.93 13.37 12.37
C GLY A 263 -22.36 12.40 11.34
N PHE A 264 -21.67 11.34 11.78
CA PHE A 264 -21.14 10.28 10.92
C PHE A 264 -22.27 9.51 10.19
N SER A 265 -23.36 9.19 10.91
CA SER A 265 -24.54 8.51 10.35
C SER A 265 -25.28 9.40 9.34
N ASN A 266 -25.42 10.69 9.65
CA ASN A 266 -26.02 11.67 8.74
C ASN A 266 -25.16 11.85 7.47
N TYR A 267 -23.82 11.84 7.61
CA TYR A 267 -22.93 11.88 6.47
C TYR A 267 -23.07 10.61 5.59
N ALA A 268 -23.16 9.43 6.22
CA ALA A 268 -23.42 8.19 5.48
C ALA A 268 -24.72 8.26 4.67
N ALA A 269 -25.76 8.86 5.24
CA ALA A 269 -27.07 9.05 4.59
C ALA A 269 -27.01 10.07 3.43
N SER A 270 -26.06 11.00 3.42
CA SER A 270 -25.88 12.00 2.37
C SER A 270 -25.13 11.46 1.13
N LEU A 271 -24.51 10.28 1.23
CA LEU A 271 -23.84 9.67 0.09
C LEU A 271 -24.85 9.31 -1.00
N PRO A 272 -24.45 9.35 -2.28
CA PRO A 272 -25.36 9.08 -3.41
C PRO A 272 -25.89 7.64 -3.45
N PHE A 273 -25.43 6.79 -2.53
CA PHE A 273 -25.81 5.40 -2.45
C PHE A 273 -26.02 4.95 -1.00
N GLY A 274 -27.23 4.51 -0.64
CA GLY A 274 -27.67 4.26 0.74
C GLY A 274 -27.08 3.02 1.43
N ALA A 275 -26.33 2.16 0.72
CA ALA A 275 -25.88 0.86 1.25
C ALA A 275 -25.02 0.96 2.52
N ILE A 276 -24.24 2.04 2.70
CA ILE A 276 -23.46 2.28 3.92
C ILE A 276 -24.38 2.79 5.03
N ALA A 277 -25.28 3.73 4.74
CA ALA A 277 -26.22 4.28 5.71
C ALA A 277 -27.10 3.19 6.34
N ASP A 278 -27.60 2.26 5.53
CA ASP A 278 -28.44 1.15 6.01
C ASP A 278 -27.70 0.24 6.99
N ARG A 279 -26.39 0.05 6.79
CA ARG A 279 -25.56 -0.76 7.68
C ARG A 279 -25.16 -0.03 8.95
N VAL A 280 -24.81 1.26 8.84
CA VAL A 280 -24.44 2.10 10.00
C VAL A 280 -25.59 2.25 10.97
N ARG A 281 -26.82 2.42 10.47
CA ARG A 281 -28.03 2.63 11.28
C ARG A 281 -28.24 1.57 12.34
N ASP A 282 -27.93 0.31 12.02
CA ASP A 282 -28.23 -0.83 12.88
C ASP A 282 -26.96 -1.44 13.52
N ALA A 283 -25.80 -0.92 13.18
CA ALA A 283 -24.53 -1.41 13.67
C ALA A 283 -24.13 -0.73 14.98
N GLN A 284 -23.42 -1.44 15.83
CA GLN A 284 -22.88 -0.90 17.08
C GLN A 284 -21.45 -0.39 16.86
N LEU A 285 -21.20 0.89 17.15
CA LEU A 285 -19.85 1.46 17.11
C LEU A 285 -18.95 0.79 18.16
N VAL A 286 -17.75 0.34 17.71
CA VAL A 286 -16.72 -0.28 18.55
C VAL A 286 -15.55 0.69 18.69
N GLY A 287 -15.42 1.30 19.86
CA GLY A 287 -14.41 2.33 20.11
C GLY A 287 -14.74 3.68 19.47
N PRO A 288 -13.79 4.61 19.40
CA PRO A 288 -14.04 5.96 18.91
C PRO A 288 -13.92 6.05 17.38
N LEU A 289 -14.65 6.97 16.77
CA LEU A 289 -14.43 7.44 15.40
C LEU A 289 -13.09 8.20 15.32
N ARG A 290 -12.32 7.99 14.25
CA ARG A 290 -10.97 8.55 14.08
C ARG A 290 -10.84 9.30 12.75
N GLY A 291 -10.69 10.61 12.86
CA GLY A 291 -10.36 11.46 11.70
C GLY A 291 -8.92 11.28 11.26
N PHE A 292 -8.69 11.32 9.95
CA PHE A 292 -7.36 11.28 9.34
C PHE A 292 -7.31 12.23 8.14
N ARG A 293 -6.15 12.90 7.95
CA ARG A 293 -5.91 13.81 6.84
C ARG A 293 -4.63 13.44 6.12
N VAL A 294 -4.70 13.44 4.80
CA VAL A 294 -3.55 13.25 3.90
C VAL A 294 -3.47 14.45 2.96
N PRO A 295 -2.56 15.38 3.22
CA PRO A 295 -2.46 16.62 2.44
C PRO A 295 -1.85 16.38 1.07
N SER A 296 -0.88 15.45 0.95
CA SER A 296 -0.15 15.22 -0.30
C SER A 296 0.24 13.77 -0.51
N SER A 297 0.46 13.45 -1.79
CA SER A 297 1.19 12.27 -2.23
C SER A 297 2.59 12.71 -2.65
N THR A 298 3.62 11.93 -2.29
CA THR A 298 5.03 12.28 -2.59
C THR A 298 5.76 11.08 -3.14
N TRP A 299 6.52 11.26 -4.21
CA TRP A 299 7.43 10.29 -4.78
C TRP A 299 8.86 10.81 -4.71
N TRP A 300 9.73 10.11 -3.99
CA TRP A 300 11.17 10.40 -3.86
C TRP A 300 11.94 9.62 -4.92
N HIS A 301 12.60 10.33 -5.84
CA HIS A 301 13.33 9.76 -6.98
C HIS A 301 14.79 9.47 -6.61
N TYR A 302 15.00 8.45 -5.77
CA TYR A 302 16.35 8.02 -5.36
C TYR A 302 17.19 7.52 -6.54
N ASP A 303 16.56 6.98 -7.56
CA ASP A 303 17.19 6.56 -8.82
C ASP A 303 17.83 7.71 -9.62
N ARG A 304 17.39 8.93 -9.36
CA ARG A 304 17.88 10.16 -10.01
C ARG A 304 18.81 10.95 -9.11
N MET A 305 19.13 10.46 -7.93
CA MET A 305 20.00 11.12 -6.98
C MET A 305 21.46 10.90 -7.35
N PRO A 306 22.21 11.93 -7.78
CA PRO A 306 23.65 11.80 -7.93
C PRO A 306 24.30 11.42 -6.59
N GLY A 307 25.09 10.37 -6.56
CA GLY A 307 25.72 9.94 -5.31
C GLY A 307 24.81 9.17 -4.35
N PHE A 308 23.73 8.53 -4.85
CA PHE A 308 22.96 7.62 -4.02
C PHE A 308 23.87 6.55 -3.40
N PRO A 309 23.84 6.37 -2.06
CA PRO A 309 24.76 5.46 -1.39
C PRO A 309 24.59 4.02 -1.82
N ARG A 310 25.68 3.32 -2.05
CA ARG A 310 25.69 1.88 -2.23
C ARG A 310 25.25 1.19 -0.96
N ARG A 311 24.75 -0.05 -1.06
CA ARG A 311 24.25 -0.86 0.08
C ARG A 311 23.02 -0.28 0.78
N LEU A 312 22.29 0.58 0.12
CA LEU A 312 21.05 1.19 0.59
C LEU A 312 19.90 0.86 -0.34
N ILE A 313 18.78 0.41 0.22
CA ILE A 313 17.54 0.14 -0.51
C ILE A 313 16.37 0.83 0.22
N PRO A 314 15.73 1.83 -0.39
CA PRO A 314 14.45 2.33 0.08
C PRO A 314 13.32 1.36 -0.34
N LEU A 315 12.24 1.25 0.47
CA LEU A 315 11.15 0.33 0.20
C LEU A 315 9.79 0.87 0.66
N GLY A 316 8.74 0.62 -0.13
CA GLY A 316 7.37 1.01 0.18
C GLY A 316 7.17 2.52 0.23
N ASP A 317 6.50 3.02 1.26
CA ASP A 317 6.20 4.45 1.44
C ASP A 317 7.47 5.31 1.60
N SER A 318 8.63 4.71 1.84
CA SER A 318 9.91 5.43 1.81
C SER A 318 10.31 5.84 0.38
N ILE A 319 9.81 5.16 -0.67
CA ILE A 319 9.97 5.56 -2.07
C ILE A 319 8.82 6.47 -2.51
N ALA A 320 7.58 6.04 -2.28
CA ALA A 320 6.42 6.81 -2.69
C ALA A 320 5.24 6.60 -1.75
N SER A 321 4.68 7.70 -1.27
CA SER A 321 3.44 7.70 -0.49
C SER A 321 2.28 8.16 -1.38
N PHE A 322 1.28 7.30 -1.52
CA PHE A 322 0.12 7.53 -2.39
C PHE A 322 -1.07 8.05 -1.62
N ASN A 323 -2.08 8.53 -2.37
CA ASN A 323 -3.41 8.73 -1.83
C ASN A 323 -3.95 7.39 -1.28
N PRO A 324 -4.23 7.30 0.03
CA PRO A 324 -4.62 6.05 0.69
C PRO A 324 -5.96 5.49 0.21
N THR A 325 -6.82 6.29 -0.40
CA THR A 325 -8.14 5.85 -0.90
C THR A 325 -8.04 4.78 -1.98
N PHE A 326 -6.90 4.68 -2.68
CA PHE A 326 -6.64 3.64 -3.68
C PHE A 326 -6.11 2.31 -3.09
N GLY A 327 -5.81 2.26 -1.78
CA GLY A 327 -5.42 1.02 -1.07
C GLY A 327 -4.09 0.39 -1.48
N GLN A 328 -3.20 1.09 -2.18
CA GLN A 328 -2.04 0.50 -2.87
C GLN A 328 -0.81 0.28 -1.99
N GLY A 329 -0.63 1.06 -0.91
CA GLY A 329 0.64 1.15 -0.18
C GLY A 329 1.21 -0.19 0.31
N MET A 330 0.40 -1.03 0.97
CA MET A 330 0.84 -2.36 1.45
C MET A 330 1.26 -3.28 0.30
N SER A 331 0.51 -3.24 -0.79
CA SER A 331 0.73 -4.11 -1.95
C SER A 331 1.97 -3.71 -2.73
N VAL A 332 2.21 -2.41 -2.90
CA VAL A 332 3.46 -1.89 -3.50
C VAL A 332 4.66 -2.25 -2.64
N ALA A 333 4.57 -2.10 -1.31
CA ALA A 333 5.65 -2.46 -0.41
C ALA A 333 5.99 -3.97 -0.49
N ALA A 334 4.99 -4.84 -0.57
CA ALA A 334 5.20 -6.28 -0.76
C ALA A 334 5.85 -6.58 -2.13
N GLY A 335 5.41 -5.91 -3.19
CA GLY A 335 6.01 -6.04 -4.53
C GLY A 335 7.45 -5.53 -4.60
N HIS A 336 7.76 -4.44 -3.90
CA HIS A 336 9.14 -3.97 -3.74
C HIS A 336 10.02 -5.00 -3.03
N ALA A 337 9.51 -5.71 -2.04
CA ALA A 337 10.25 -6.79 -1.38
C ALA A 337 10.50 -7.99 -2.31
N VAL A 338 9.57 -8.31 -3.22
CA VAL A 338 9.81 -9.30 -4.29
C VAL A 338 10.88 -8.81 -5.25
N ALA A 339 10.85 -7.54 -5.66
CA ALA A 339 11.90 -6.94 -6.49
C ALA A 339 13.27 -6.99 -5.81
N LEU A 340 13.32 -6.72 -4.50
CA LEU A 340 14.55 -6.83 -3.69
C LEU A 340 15.10 -8.26 -3.68
N ARG A 341 14.25 -9.27 -3.44
CA ARG A 341 14.66 -10.68 -3.47
C ARG A 341 15.31 -11.06 -4.82
N ASN A 342 14.69 -10.63 -5.91
CA ASN A 342 15.20 -10.88 -7.25
C ASN A 342 16.51 -10.13 -7.52
N ALA A 343 16.64 -8.88 -7.06
CA ALA A 343 17.86 -8.09 -7.16
C ALA A 343 19.03 -8.73 -6.40
N LEU A 344 18.78 -9.26 -5.20
CA LEU A 344 19.78 -9.99 -4.42
C LEU A 344 20.27 -11.25 -5.13
N ALA A 345 19.36 -12.02 -5.73
CA ALA A 345 19.75 -13.20 -6.53
C ALA A 345 20.65 -12.80 -7.69
N MET A 346 20.29 -11.75 -8.45
CA MET A 346 21.12 -11.26 -9.57
C MET A 346 22.47 -10.71 -9.12
N SER A 347 22.53 -10.03 -7.96
CA SER A 347 23.78 -9.48 -7.41
C SER A 347 24.72 -10.58 -6.97
N SER A 348 24.21 -11.67 -6.41
CA SER A 348 25.01 -12.84 -6.01
C SER A 348 25.67 -13.53 -7.23
N ASP A 349 24.95 -13.58 -8.36
CA ASP A 349 25.44 -14.23 -9.58
C ASP A 349 26.45 -13.36 -10.37
N SER A 350 26.38 -12.02 -10.21
CA SER A 350 27.18 -11.06 -10.99
C SER A 350 28.64 -10.92 -10.53
N GLY A 351 29.01 -11.45 -9.37
CA GLY A 351 30.34 -11.28 -8.77
C GLY A 351 30.67 -9.87 -8.28
N ARG A 352 29.77 -8.90 -8.45
CA ARG A 352 29.93 -7.51 -7.99
C ARG A 352 29.39 -7.25 -6.58
N GLY A 353 28.73 -8.25 -6.00
CA GLY A 353 28.24 -8.22 -4.62
C GLY A 353 27.10 -7.21 -4.38
N LEU A 354 26.89 -6.84 -3.13
CA LEU A 354 25.77 -6.00 -2.67
C LEU A 354 25.84 -4.53 -3.14
N ASP A 355 27.00 -4.06 -3.55
CA ASP A 355 27.17 -2.67 -4.02
C ASP A 355 26.31 -2.32 -5.24
N ASN A 356 25.94 -3.32 -6.05
CA ASN A 356 25.08 -3.15 -7.24
C ASN A 356 23.63 -3.56 -7.01
N CYS A 357 23.25 -3.94 -5.81
CA CYS A 357 21.88 -4.40 -5.52
C CYS A 357 20.83 -3.35 -5.91
N ALA A 358 21.10 -2.05 -5.68
CA ALA A 358 20.20 -0.97 -6.05
C ALA A 358 20.00 -0.86 -7.57
N GLU A 359 21.03 -1.11 -8.37
CA GLU A 359 20.96 -1.08 -9.86
C GLU A 359 20.00 -2.15 -10.41
N HIS A 360 19.96 -3.33 -9.77
CA HIS A 360 19.03 -4.41 -10.13
C HIS A 360 17.64 -4.21 -9.53
N TYR A 361 17.54 -3.56 -8.38
CA TYR A 361 16.30 -3.34 -7.66
C TYR A 361 15.41 -2.26 -8.28
N PHE A 362 15.98 -1.05 -8.52
CA PHE A 362 15.20 0.10 -8.95
C PHE A 362 14.36 -0.13 -10.20
N PRO A 363 14.85 -0.77 -11.29
CA PRO A 363 14.03 -0.92 -12.48
C PRO A 363 12.67 -1.60 -12.22
N LYS A 364 12.64 -2.64 -11.37
CA LYS A 364 11.41 -3.37 -11.06
C LYS A 364 10.58 -2.70 -9.98
N ALA A 365 11.20 -2.14 -8.96
CA ALA A 365 10.50 -1.41 -7.91
C ALA A 365 9.82 -0.15 -8.48
N LEU A 366 10.51 0.59 -9.36
CA LEU A 366 9.97 1.80 -9.97
C LEU A 366 8.91 1.55 -11.04
N GLU A 367 8.95 0.42 -11.75
CA GLU A 367 7.88 -0.02 -12.64
C GLU A 367 6.56 -0.14 -11.86
N LEU A 368 6.58 -0.84 -10.72
CA LEU A 368 5.43 -1.01 -9.85
C LEU A 368 5.00 0.32 -9.20
N THR A 369 5.98 1.12 -8.73
CA THR A 369 5.72 2.46 -8.19
C THR A 369 5.02 3.34 -9.21
N ALA A 370 5.51 3.36 -10.46
CA ALA A 370 4.93 4.16 -11.53
C ALA A 370 3.49 3.73 -11.88
N GLN A 371 3.20 2.44 -11.89
CA GLN A 371 1.85 1.94 -12.10
C GLN A 371 0.89 2.44 -11.00
N ALA A 372 1.28 2.27 -9.74
CA ALA A 372 0.49 2.72 -8.60
C ALA A 372 0.35 4.25 -8.57
N TRP A 373 1.45 4.98 -8.80
CA TRP A 373 1.45 6.44 -8.86
C TRP A 373 0.51 6.97 -9.95
N ASN A 374 0.63 6.45 -11.17
CA ASN A 374 -0.19 6.90 -12.28
C ASN A 374 -1.69 6.62 -12.03
N THR A 375 -2.04 5.49 -11.43
CA THR A 375 -3.44 5.17 -11.08
C THR A 375 -3.99 6.19 -10.07
N ALA A 376 -3.26 6.47 -8.99
CA ALA A 376 -3.68 7.43 -7.98
C ALA A 376 -3.67 8.87 -8.52
N ALA A 377 -2.57 9.28 -9.17
CA ALA A 377 -2.40 10.62 -9.71
C ALA A 377 -3.46 10.98 -10.76
N MET A 378 -3.85 10.03 -11.63
CA MET A 378 -4.93 10.29 -12.60
C MET A 378 -6.25 10.62 -11.90
N GLY A 379 -6.64 9.82 -10.88
CA GLY A 379 -7.85 10.11 -10.10
C GLY A 379 -7.76 11.41 -9.27
N ASP A 380 -6.55 11.76 -8.82
CA ASP A 380 -6.33 12.99 -8.06
C ASP A 380 -6.35 14.23 -8.95
N LEU A 381 -5.67 14.20 -10.09
CA LEU A 381 -5.53 15.34 -11.03
C LEU A 381 -6.82 15.66 -11.80
N GLU A 382 -7.81 14.78 -11.78
CA GLU A 382 -9.15 15.09 -12.30
C GLU A 382 -9.84 16.24 -11.53
N PHE A 383 -9.49 16.42 -10.26
CA PHE A 383 -10.02 17.52 -9.46
C PHE A 383 -9.21 18.79 -9.73
N PRO A 384 -9.86 19.90 -10.14
CA PRO A 384 -9.17 21.14 -10.53
C PRO A 384 -8.27 21.72 -9.43
N GLU A 385 -8.67 21.55 -8.16
CA GLU A 385 -7.94 22.03 -6.99
C GLU A 385 -6.66 21.23 -6.67
N THR A 386 -6.50 20.03 -7.23
CA THR A 386 -5.28 19.24 -7.04
C THR A 386 -4.10 19.96 -7.68
N GLN A 387 -3.12 20.32 -6.84
CA GLN A 387 -1.89 20.94 -7.30
C GLN A 387 -0.86 19.88 -7.65
N GLY A 388 -0.22 20.06 -8.80
CA GLY A 388 0.78 19.16 -9.34
C GLY A 388 0.82 19.23 -10.87
N ARG A 389 1.90 18.69 -11.45
CA ARG A 389 2.08 18.70 -12.91
C ARG A 389 1.15 17.68 -13.56
N ARG A 390 0.24 18.12 -14.41
CA ARG A 390 -0.52 17.27 -15.31
C ARG A 390 0.37 16.80 -16.47
N PRO A 391 0.32 15.50 -16.86
CA PRO A 391 0.99 15.02 -18.06
C PRO A 391 0.52 15.78 -19.32
N GLU A 392 1.35 15.89 -20.33
CA GLU A 392 0.98 16.54 -21.60
C GLU A 392 -0.20 15.87 -22.30
N ASP A 393 -0.33 14.54 -22.12
CA ASP A 393 -1.42 13.72 -22.66
C ASP A 393 -2.54 13.47 -21.64
N PHE A 394 -2.70 14.35 -20.64
CA PHE A 394 -3.65 14.17 -19.54
C PHE A 394 -5.08 13.91 -20.02
N GLU A 395 -5.60 14.74 -20.92
CA GLU A 395 -6.96 14.60 -21.45
C GLU A 395 -7.17 13.28 -22.20
N LYS A 396 -6.16 12.83 -22.95
CA LYS A 396 -6.19 11.53 -23.64
C LYS A 396 -6.23 10.37 -22.65
N ARG A 397 -5.44 10.45 -21.58
CA ARG A 397 -5.45 9.44 -20.50
C ARG A 397 -6.78 9.42 -19.77
N LEU A 398 -7.36 10.58 -19.52
CA LEU A 398 -8.67 10.71 -18.89
C LEU A 398 -9.76 10.09 -19.75
N ALA A 399 -9.80 10.44 -21.05
CA ALA A 399 -10.73 9.85 -22.00
C ALA A 399 -10.59 8.32 -22.09
N PHE A 400 -9.36 7.80 -22.11
CA PHE A 400 -9.10 6.36 -22.08
C PHE A 400 -9.58 5.70 -20.78
N SER A 401 -9.32 6.31 -19.64
CA SER A 401 -9.77 5.82 -18.33
C SER A 401 -11.31 5.75 -18.27
N GLU A 402 -11.98 6.73 -18.85
CA GLU A 402 -13.45 6.75 -18.93
C GLU A 402 -13.98 5.68 -19.90
N ALA A 403 -13.34 5.49 -21.05
CA ALA A 403 -13.68 4.43 -21.99
C ALA A 403 -13.51 3.03 -21.35
N LEU A 404 -12.41 2.82 -20.60
CA LEU A 404 -12.19 1.58 -19.86
C LEU A 404 -13.30 1.32 -18.82
N ARG A 405 -13.75 2.36 -18.09
CA ARG A 405 -14.88 2.24 -17.14
C ARG A 405 -16.18 1.88 -17.85
N ARG A 406 -16.50 2.53 -18.99
CA ARG A 406 -17.70 2.22 -19.78
C ARG A 406 -17.68 0.80 -20.32
N ALA A 407 -16.56 0.38 -20.91
CA ALA A 407 -16.39 -0.97 -21.42
C ALA A 407 -16.47 -2.03 -20.29
N ALA A 408 -15.88 -1.75 -19.13
CA ALA A 408 -15.93 -2.66 -17.97
C ALA A 408 -17.37 -2.88 -17.46
N ARG A 409 -18.24 -1.86 -17.50
CA ARG A 409 -19.66 -2.05 -17.14
C ARG A 409 -20.40 -2.97 -18.13
N LYS A 410 -20.00 -3.00 -19.39
CA LYS A 410 -20.65 -3.77 -20.45
C LYS A 410 -20.09 -5.20 -20.58
N HIS A 411 -18.77 -5.37 -20.48
CA HIS A 411 -18.06 -6.59 -20.80
C HIS A 411 -17.38 -7.19 -19.57
N HIS A 412 -17.62 -8.48 -19.32
CA HIS A 412 -17.04 -9.21 -18.17
C HIS A 412 -15.51 -9.21 -18.21
N GLU A 413 -14.92 -9.51 -19.35
CA GLU A 413 -13.47 -9.62 -19.54
C GLU A 413 -12.77 -8.27 -19.33
N VAL A 414 -13.40 -7.17 -19.78
CA VAL A 414 -12.87 -5.82 -19.56
C VAL A 414 -13.01 -5.43 -18.09
N HIS A 415 -14.10 -5.84 -17.40
CA HIS A 415 -14.24 -5.63 -15.96
C HIS A 415 -13.16 -6.36 -15.19
N LYS A 416 -12.89 -7.62 -15.54
CA LYS A 416 -11.80 -8.41 -14.97
C LYS A 416 -10.44 -7.75 -15.21
N LEU A 417 -10.14 -7.32 -16.44
CA LEU A 417 -8.87 -6.64 -16.76
C LEU A 417 -8.72 -5.32 -15.98
N ARG A 418 -9.80 -4.50 -15.88
CA ARG A 418 -9.78 -3.28 -15.08
C ARG A 418 -9.47 -3.57 -13.61
N PHE A 419 -10.10 -4.60 -13.05
CA PHE A 419 -9.81 -5.08 -11.71
C PHE A 419 -8.34 -5.50 -11.57
N GLU A 420 -7.81 -6.31 -12.49
CA GLU A 420 -6.43 -6.77 -12.46
C GLU A 420 -5.42 -5.62 -12.50
N ILE A 421 -5.69 -4.59 -13.29
CA ILE A 421 -4.85 -3.37 -13.33
C ILE A 421 -4.90 -2.62 -11.99
N ALA A 422 -6.10 -2.39 -11.45
CA ALA A 422 -6.28 -1.70 -10.17
C ALA A 422 -5.64 -2.47 -9.00
N HIS A 423 -5.62 -3.81 -9.08
CA HIS A 423 -5.07 -4.72 -8.09
C HIS A 423 -3.61 -5.12 -8.33
N LEU A 424 -2.89 -4.45 -9.25
CA LEU A 424 -1.45 -4.66 -9.55
C LEU A 424 -1.13 -6.08 -10.03
N LEU A 425 -2.07 -6.73 -10.72
CA LEU A 425 -1.89 -8.03 -11.37
C LEU A 425 -1.52 -7.91 -12.84
N SER A 426 -1.97 -6.84 -13.50
CA SER A 426 -1.74 -6.57 -14.91
C SER A 426 -1.26 -5.14 -15.12
N PRO A 427 -0.38 -4.86 -16.07
CA PRO A 427 0.01 -3.50 -16.42
C PRO A 427 -1.11 -2.79 -17.19
N VAL A 428 -1.13 -1.45 -17.15
CA VAL A 428 -2.10 -0.62 -17.89
C VAL A 428 -1.99 -0.84 -19.42
N SER A 429 -0.81 -1.20 -19.93
CA SER A 429 -0.59 -1.55 -21.34
C SER A 429 -1.46 -2.72 -21.81
N ALA A 430 -1.81 -3.65 -20.94
CA ALA A 430 -2.73 -4.75 -21.28
C ALA A 430 -4.11 -4.27 -21.75
N ALA A 431 -4.56 -3.10 -21.27
CA ALA A 431 -5.81 -2.50 -21.74
C ALA A 431 -5.66 -1.72 -23.05
N ARG A 432 -4.45 -1.26 -23.40
CA ARG A 432 -4.18 -0.47 -24.61
C ARG A 432 -3.80 -1.35 -25.79
N ASP A 433 -2.94 -2.35 -25.54
CA ASP A 433 -2.25 -3.12 -26.56
C ASP A 433 -2.69 -4.60 -26.56
N GLY A 434 -3.52 -5.01 -25.60
CA GLY A 434 -4.01 -6.36 -25.43
C GLY A 434 -5.24 -6.70 -26.27
N PRO A 435 -5.73 -7.95 -26.20
CA PRO A 435 -6.84 -8.45 -27.02
C PRO A 435 -8.19 -7.71 -26.76
N LEU A 436 -8.33 -7.02 -25.64
CA LEU A 436 -9.54 -6.28 -25.28
C LEU A 436 -9.48 -4.80 -25.69
N ALA A 437 -8.38 -4.34 -26.29
CA ALA A 437 -8.20 -2.93 -26.68
C ALA A 437 -9.28 -2.43 -27.64
N ALA A 438 -9.76 -3.27 -28.55
CA ALA A 438 -10.84 -2.91 -29.49
C ALA A 438 -12.17 -2.60 -28.76
N LEU A 439 -12.54 -3.40 -27.75
CA LEU A 439 -13.74 -3.17 -26.93
C LEU A 439 -13.65 -1.86 -26.13
N ILE A 440 -12.47 -1.54 -25.65
CA ILE A 440 -12.23 -0.30 -24.90
C ILE A 440 -12.24 0.90 -25.84
N SER A 441 -11.58 0.79 -27.00
CA SER A 441 -11.53 1.87 -27.99
C SER A 441 -12.90 2.21 -28.59
N ALA A 442 -13.80 1.22 -28.70
CA ALA A 442 -15.19 1.45 -29.14
C ALA A 442 -15.98 2.36 -28.17
N GLU A 443 -15.53 2.50 -26.93
CA GLU A 443 -16.15 3.37 -25.92
C GLU A 443 -15.48 4.77 -25.87
N LEU A 444 -14.45 5.03 -26.65
CA LEU A 444 -13.93 6.39 -26.79
C LEU A 444 -14.98 7.27 -27.47
N GLN A 445 -15.44 8.30 -26.77
CA GLN A 445 -16.30 9.30 -27.41
C GLN A 445 -15.44 10.14 -28.36
N PRO A 446 -16.00 10.57 -29.52
CA PRO A 446 -15.32 11.57 -30.32
C PRO A 446 -15.05 12.80 -29.46
N SER A 447 -13.82 13.33 -29.54
CA SER A 447 -13.49 14.62 -28.91
C SER A 447 -14.46 15.67 -29.44
N LEU A 448 -15.28 16.26 -28.56
CA LEU A 448 -16.16 17.39 -28.92
C LEU A 448 -15.30 18.59 -29.30
#